data_5e3942d57a76f95e9e66c68608cbcfff
#
_entry.id   5e3942d57a76f95e9e66c68608cbcfff
#
_cell.length_a   1.000
_cell.length_b   1.000
_cell.length_c   1.000
_cell.angle_alpha   90.00
_cell.angle_beta   90.00
_cell.angle_gamma   90.00
#
_symmetry.space_group_name_H-M   'P 1'
#
loop_
_entity.id
_entity.type
_entity.pdbx_description
1 polymer ?
#
loop_
_entity_poly.entity_id
_entity_poly.type
_entity_poly.pdbx_seq_one_letter_code
_entity_poly.pdbx_strand_id
1 'polypeptide(L)'
;GYCVNSTNSINASFIGENALRIHRSIMFQYQRQYLYLDMFFLCNGSVTKWIFGAENQTNNQNALAEFQIWRPQSSSSYNKVTFSSVTLNDVTLIGTNLYEFIPQTPLQFQEGDIFGVYIPSPGSSRLVFYEQVESGPLNRFRAGGALLTITGSLDFDSNNYPLVAAEISKYEHYHNNNAL
;
A
#
# COMPACT_ATOMS: atom_id res chain seq x y z
N GLY A 1 11.80 -8.76 -14.68
CA GLY A 1 13.19 -8.54 -14.28
C GLY A 1 13.35 -7.98 -12.87
N TYR A 2 14.59 -7.87 -12.40
CA TYR A 2 14.86 -7.26 -11.08
C TYR A 2 14.85 -5.74 -11.15
N CYS A 3 14.44 -5.09 -10.05
CA CYS A 3 14.52 -3.65 -9.92
C CYS A 3 16.00 -3.21 -9.96
N VAL A 4 16.33 -2.23 -10.80
CA VAL A 4 17.74 -1.81 -11.03
C VAL A 4 18.13 -0.60 -10.19
N ASN A 5 17.19 0.19 -9.73
CA ASN A 5 17.43 1.40 -8.92
C ASN A 5 16.46 1.45 -7.75
N SER A 6 16.89 2.08 -6.68
CA SER A 6 15.97 2.55 -5.63
C SER A 6 15.08 3.65 -6.22
N THR A 7 14.08 3.27 -6.95
CA THR A 7 13.07 4.19 -7.44
C THR A 7 11.73 3.80 -6.87
N ASN A 8 11.15 4.57 -6.52
CA ASN A 8 10.00 5.07 -5.92
C ASN A 8 8.75 4.70 -6.65
N SER A 9 8.17 3.57 -6.62
CA SER A 9 6.74 3.52 -6.85
C SER A 9 6.17 2.14 -6.99
N ILE A 10 5.00 1.97 -6.48
CA ILE A 10 4.10 0.90 -6.83
C ILE A 10 3.74 0.97 -8.32
N ASN A 11 3.65 2.16 -8.85
CA ASN A 11 3.59 2.47 -10.28
C ASN A 11 4.29 3.81 -10.51
N ALA A 12 5.19 3.91 -11.46
CA ALA A 12 5.97 5.11 -11.73
C ALA A 12 5.12 6.38 -11.99
N SER A 13 3.89 6.23 -12.45
CA SER A 13 2.94 7.33 -12.61
C SER A 13 2.41 7.91 -11.30
N PHE A 14 2.58 7.21 -10.18
CA PHE A 14 2.10 7.66 -8.87
C PHE A 14 3.10 8.52 -8.12
N ILE A 15 4.33 8.62 -8.57
CA ILE A 15 5.36 9.43 -7.95
C ILE A 15 5.86 10.47 -8.93
N GLY A 16 5.44 11.65 -8.72
CA GLY A 16 5.94 12.84 -9.32
C GLY A 16 5.52 14.00 -8.45
N GLU A 17 5.78 15.20 -8.86
CA GLU A 17 5.28 16.40 -8.20
C GLU A 17 3.77 16.37 -7.98
N ASN A 18 3.03 15.67 -8.82
CA ASN A 18 1.58 15.51 -8.73
C ASN A 18 1.14 14.63 -7.54
N ALA A 19 1.95 13.67 -7.11
CA ALA A 19 1.64 12.86 -5.94
C ALA A 19 1.58 13.65 -4.63
N LEU A 20 2.16 14.85 -4.61
CA LEU A 20 2.11 15.76 -3.48
C LEU A 20 0.88 16.68 -3.51
N ARG A 21 0.11 16.67 -4.56
CA ARG A 21 -1.11 17.46 -4.68
C ARG A 21 -2.27 16.69 -4.08
N ILE A 22 -2.68 17.13 -2.92
CA ILE A 22 -3.74 16.53 -2.14
C ILE A 22 -5.05 17.23 -2.51
N HIS A 23 -6.03 16.47 -3.03
CA HIS A 23 -7.33 17.00 -3.40
C HIS A 23 -8.32 16.97 -2.25
N ARG A 24 -8.53 15.80 -1.73
CA ARG A 24 -9.46 15.53 -0.64
C ARG A 24 -9.05 14.26 0.08
N SER A 25 -9.57 14.07 1.27
CA SER A 25 -9.38 12.84 2.02
C SER A 25 -10.36 11.76 1.57
N ILE A 26 -9.89 10.52 1.60
CA ILE A 26 -10.74 9.34 1.44
C ILE A 26 -10.73 8.53 2.73
N MET A 27 -11.91 8.10 3.13
CA MET A 27 -12.10 7.29 4.33
C MET A 27 -12.51 5.89 3.91
N PHE A 28 -11.61 4.93 4.06
CA PHE A 28 -11.93 3.54 3.83
C PHE A 28 -12.88 3.00 4.91
N GLN A 29 -13.77 2.13 4.51
CA GLN A 29 -14.63 1.44 5.47
C GLN A 29 -13.82 0.35 6.18
N TYR A 30 -14.06 0.20 7.48
CA TYR A 30 -13.40 -0.86 8.26
C TYR A 30 -13.90 -2.25 7.86
N GLN A 31 -13.06 -3.24 8.08
CA GLN A 31 -13.30 -4.63 7.69
C GLN A 31 -13.57 -4.79 6.18
N ARG A 32 -12.99 -3.92 5.37
CA ARG A 32 -12.93 -4.06 3.92
C ARG A 32 -11.49 -4.21 3.46
N GLN A 33 -11.32 -5.14 2.55
CA GLN A 33 -10.08 -5.34 1.83
C GLN A 33 -10.17 -4.64 0.50
N TYR A 34 -9.35 -3.61 0.31
CA TYR A 34 -9.24 -2.88 -0.96
C TYR A 34 -8.06 -3.41 -1.75
N LEU A 35 -8.27 -3.64 -3.04
CA LEU A 35 -7.24 -3.99 -4.01
C LEU A 35 -7.19 -2.94 -5.11
N TYR A 36 -5.99 -2.51 -5.44
CA TYR A 36 -5.72 -1.55 -6.50
C TYR A 36 -5.01 -2.26 -7.65
N LEU A 37 -5.78 -2.74 -8.62
CA LEU A 37 -5.27 -3.59 -9.71
C LEU A 37 -4.28 -2.87 -10.61
N ASP A 38 -4.36 -1.54 -10.66
CA ASP A 38 -3.45 -0.71 -11.45
C ASP A 38 -2.28 -0.12 -10.65
N MET A 39 -2.22 -0.39 -9.34
CA MET A 39 -1.07 -0.09 -8.51
C MET A 39 -0.22 -1.36 -8.37
N PHE A 40 0.57 -1.66 -9.38
CA PHE A 40 1.35 -2.89 -9.48
C PHE A 40 2.85 -2.62 -9.56
N PHE A 41 3.62 -3.59 -9.13
CA PHE A 41 5.07 -3.56 -9.18
C PHE A 41 5.56 -3.96 -10.57
N LEU A 42 6.50 -3.20 -11.12
CA LEU A 42 7.02 -3.38 -12.47
C LEU A 42 8.26 -4.28 -12.55
N CYS A 43 8.73 -4.77 -11.41
CA CYS A 43 9.98 -5.54 -11.28
C CYS A 43 9.94 -6.40 -10.02
N ASN A 44 10.95 -7.25 -9.85
CA ASN A 44 11.15 -8.00 -8.61
C ASN A 44 12.04 -7.21 -7.64
N GLY A 45 11.62 -7.06 -6.41
CA GLY A 45 12.37 -6.28 -5.42
C GLY A 45 11.77 -6.33 -4.02
N SER A 46 12.08 -5.32 -3.24
CA SER A 46 11.60 -5.17 -1.87
C SER A 46 11.10 -3.76 -1.60
N VAL A 47 10.02 -3.63 -0.87
CA VAL A 47 9.60 -2.34 -0.30
C VAL A 47 10.46 -2.07 0.93
N THR A 48 11.19 -0.97 0.91
CA THR A 48 12.02 -0.50 2.02
C THR A 48 11.37 0.62 2.81
N LYS A 49 10.41 1.31 2.22
CA LYS A 49 9.70 2.43 2.84
C LYS A 49 8.34 2.63 2.17
N TRP A 50 7.33 2.90 2.98
CA TRP A 50 6.06 3.44 2.52
C TRP A 50 6.04 4.96 2.74
N ILE A 51 5.55 5.70 1.75
CA ILE A 51 5.31 7.14 1.83
C ILE A 51 3.83 7.36 1.59
N PHE A 52 3.16 8.07 2.47
CA PHE A 52 1.71 8.28 2.33
C PHE A 52 1.25 9.62 2.89
N GLY A 53 0.19 10.14 2.33
CA GLY A 53 -0.53 11.31 2.85
C GLY A 53 -1.75 10.87 3.64
N ALA A 54 -1.88 11.37 4.86
CA ALA A 54 -3.03 11.10 5.71
C ALA A 54 -3.40 12.33 6.54
N GLU A 55 -4.69 12.45 6.82
CA GLU A 55 -5.19 13.51 7.67
C GLU A 55 -4.79 13.24 9.13
N ASN A 56 -4.08 14.19 9.73
CA ASN A 56 -3.76 14.13 11.14
C ASN A 56 -4.97 14.59 11.96
N GLN A 57 -5.80 13.65 12.33
CA GLN A 57 -6.85 13.88 13.33
C GLN A 57 -6.20 13.81 14.71
N THR A 58 -6.06 14.94 15.34
CA THR A 58 -5.27 15.18 16.58
C THR A 58 -5.51 14.21 17.75
N ASN A 59 -6.56 13.41 17.70
CA ASN A 59 -6.91 12.44 18.75
C ASN A 59 -6.68 10.98 18.33
N ASN A 60 -6.00 10.72 17.21
CA ASN A 60 -6.01 9.40 16.62
C ASN A 60 -4.64 8.87 16.16
N GLN A 61 -3.65 9.01 17.03
CA GLN A 61 -2.30 8.50 16.80
C GLN A 61 -2.24 6.97 16.63
N ASN A 62 -3.25 6.26 17.13
CA ASN A 62 -3.37 4.80 17.06
C ASN A 62 -4.16 4.32 15.84
N ALA A 63 -4.54 5.23 14.94
CA ALA A 63 -5.22 4.84 13.71
C ALA A 63 -4.34 3.88 12.91
N LEU A 64 -4.90 2.73 12.54
CA LEU A 64 -4.19 1.61 11.94
C LEU A 64 -4.68 1.36 10.52
N ALA A 65 -3.75 1.10 9.63
CA ALA A 65 -3.98 0.51 8.32
C ALA A 65 -2.96 -0.59 8.05
N GLU A 66 -3.33 -1.57 7.26
CA GLU A 66 -2.38 -2.51 6.68
C GLU A 66 -2.13 -2.12 5.23
N PHE A 67 -0.87 -1.84 4.90
CA PHE A 67 -0.39 -1.73 3.53
C PHE A 67 0.08 -3.09 3.08
N GLN A 68 -0.51 -3.59 2.01
CA GLN A 68 -0.41 -5.00 1.64
C GLN A 68 0.12 -5.17 0.22
N ILE A 69 0.76 -6.31 0.01
CA ILE A 69 1.17 -6.79 -1.30
C ILE A 69 0.38 -8.06 -1.60
N TRP A 70 -0.30 -8.06 -2.74
CA TRP A 70 -1.12 -9.17 -3.21
C TRP A 70 -0.62 -9.69 -4.54
N ARG A 71 -0.67 -10.99 -4.72
CA ARG A 71 -0.29 -11.65 -5.97
C ARG A 71 -1.50 -12.17 -6.70
N PRO A 72 -1.80 -11.61 -7.89
CA PRO A 72 -2.83 -12.15 -8.75
C PRO A 72 -2.47 -13.57 -9.19
N GLN A 73 -3.41 -14.51 -9.04
CA GLN A 73 -3.31 -15.88 -9.55
C GLN A 73 -4.09 -16.02 -10.86
N SER A 74 -5.17 -15.25 -10.98
CA SER A 74 -6.02 -15.14 -12.15
C SER A 74 -6.77 -13.82 -12.08
N SER A 75 -7.66 -13.56 -13.02
CA SER A 75 -8.53 -12.35 -13.01
C SER A 75 -9.49 -12.28 -11.82
N SER A 76 -9.67 -13.37 -11.09
CA SER A 76 -10.60 -13.47 -9.96
C SER A 76 -10.03 -14.17 -8.74
N SER A 77 -8.71 -14.32 -8.66
CA SER A 77 -8.05 -14.96 -7.52
C SER A 77 -6.77 -14.24 -7.16
N TYR A 78 -6.59 -13.94 -5.87
CA TYR A 78 -5.48 -13.16 -5.33
C TYR A 78 -5.02 -13.75 -4.01
N ASN A 79 -3.70 -13.86 -3.84
CA ASN A 79 -3.08 -14.30 -2.59
C ASN A 79 -2.32 -13.14 -1.95
N LYS A 80 -2.53 -12.91 -0.64
CA LYS A 80 -1.74 -11.95 0.12
C LYS A 80 -0.31 -12.49 0.31
N VAL A 81 0.66 -11.70 -0.14
CA VAL A 81 2.08 -12.06 -0.03
C VAL A 81 2.64 -11.63 1.31
N THR A 82 2.44 -10.36 1.65
CA THR A 82 2.95 -9.75 2.87
C THR A 82 2.25 -8.43 3.16
N PHE A 83 2.50 -7.84 4.31
CA PHE A 83 1.93 -6.55 4.70
C PHE A 83 2.75 -5.83 5.75
N SER A 84 2.51 -4.53 5.87
CA SER A 84 2.94 -3.67 6.98
C SER A 84 1.73 -3.15 7.75
N SER A 85 1.71 -3.33 9.07
CA SER A 85 0.77 -2.62 9.94
C SER A 85 1.33 -1.24 10.25
N VAL A 86 0.60 -0.21 9.90
CA VAL A 86 1.05 1.19 9.97
C VAL A 86 0.14 2.00 10.86
N THR A 87 0.69 2.63 11.89
CA THR A 87 0.00 3.59 12.75
C THR A 87 0.71 4.94 12.71
N LEU A 88 0.00 6.03 13.03
CA LEU A 88 0.62 7.36 13.09
C LEU A 88 1.64 7.50 14.23
N ASN A 89 1.64 6.59 15.20
CA ASN A 89 2.68 6.55 16.23
C ASN A 89 4.03 6.04 15.73
N ASP A 90 4.02 5.23 14.66
CA ASP A 90 5.21 4.52 14.16
C ASP A 90 5.79 5.15 12.91
N VAL A 91 5.29 6.33 12.52
CA VAL A 91 5.69 7.00 11.28
C VAL A 91 6.44 8.29 11.55
N THR A 92 7.22 8.74 10.59
CA THR A 92 7.91 10.02 10.59
C THR A 92 7.20 11.00 9.68
N LEU A 93 6.91 12.18 10.18
CA LEU A 93 6.36 13.28 9.38
C LEU A 93 7.47 13.88 8.50
N ILE A 94 7.26 13.89 7.19
CA ILE A 94 8.24 14.41 6.22
C ILE A 94 7.76 15.66 5.47
N GLY A 95 6.54 16.08 5.70
CA GLY A 95 5.92 17.25 5.08
C GLY A 95 4.54 17.47 5.69
N THR A 96 3.77 18.43 5.15
CA THR A 96 2.40 18.66 5.61
C THR A 96 1.53 17.46 5.34
N ASN A 97 1.09 16.76 6.39
CA ASN A 97 0.28 15.55 6.30
C ASN A 97 0.90 14.42 5.46
N LEU A 98 2.20 14.48 5.26
CA LEU A 98 2.97 13.48 4.51
C LEU A 98 3.88 12.73 5.47
N TYR A 99 3.80 11.41 5.43
CA TYR A 99 4.46 10.52 6.38
C TYR A 99 5.29 9.47 5.66
N GLU A 100 6.32 8.97 6.34
CA GLU A 100 7.03 7.78 5.94
C GLU A 100 6.99 6.70 7.03
N PHE A 101 6.93 5.46 6.60
CA PHE A 101 7.01 4.27 7.43
C PHE A 101 8.07 3.32 6.87
N ILE A 102 9.02 2.94 7.72
CA ILE A 102 10.08 2.00 7.36
C ILE A 102 9.76 0.64 8.00
N PRO A 103 9.43 -0.39 7.20
CA PRO A 103 9.21 -1.73 7.71
C PRO A 103 10.46 -2.26 8.43
N GLN A 104 10.27 -2.99 9.52
CA GLN A 104 11.39 -3.60 10.23
C GLN A 104 12.19 -4.58 9.34
N THR A 105 11.49 -5.26 8.46
CA THR A 105 12.08 -6.10 7.41
C THR A 105 11.50 -5.68 6.07
N PRO A 106 12.33 -5.46 5.04
CA PRO A 106 11.84 -5.13 3.71
C PRO A 106 10.85 -6.16 3.18
N LEU A 107 9.76 -5.69 2.57
CA LEU A 107 8.69 -6.54 2.07
C LEU A 107 8.98 -6.99 0.65
N GLN A 108 9.15 -8.30 0.45
CA GLN A 108 9.44 -8.88 -0.84
C GLN A 108 8.23 -8.84 -1.77
N PHE A 109 8.44 -8.50 -3.02
CA PHE A 109 7.44 -8.53 -4.07
C PHE A 109 8.02 -9.06 -5.39
N GLN A 110 7.13 -9.46 -6.27
CA GLN A 110 7.44 -9.85 -7.64
C GLN A 110 6.76 -8.91 -8.64
N GLU A 111 7.30 -8.87 -9.83
CA GLU A 111 6.67 -8.19 -10.97
C GLU A 111 5.23 -8.66 -11.15
N GLY A 112 4.29 -7.72 -11.23
CA GLY A 112 2.87 -7.99 -11.32
C GLY A 112 2.12 -8.09 -9.99
N ASP A 113 2.82 -8.14 -8.86
CA ASP A 113 2.16 -8.01 -7.55
C ASP A 113 1.49 -6.64 -7.44
N ILE A 114 0.38 -6.56 -6.74
CA ILE A 114 -0.45 -5.36 -6.62
C ILE A 114 -0.51 -4.85 -5.18
N PHE A 115 -0.83 -3.57 -5.04
CA PHE A 115 -1.06 -2.92 -3.76
C PHE A 115 -2.48 -3.18 -3.25
N GLY A 116 -2.60 -3.34 -1.93
CA GLY A 116 -3.86 -3.40 -1.23
C GLY A 116 -3.83 -2.66 0.10
N VAL A 117 -5.01 -2.33 0.59
CA VAL A 117 -5.20 -1.71 1.91
C VAL A 117 -6.29 -2.45 2.67
N TYR A 118 -6.04 -2.73 3.93
CA TYR A 118 -7.03 -3.23 4.86
C TYR A 118 -7.12 -2.30 6.08
N ILE A 119 -8.34 -1.96 6.49
CA ILE A 119 -8.62 -1.14 7.66
C ILE A 119 -9.25 -2.01 8.74
N PRO A 120 -8.49 -2.41 9.78
CA PRO A 120 -8.96 -3.36 10.78
C PRO A 120 -9.94 -2.76 11.78
N SER A 121 -9.85 -1.46 12.06
CA SER A 121 -10.57 -0.81 13.15
C SER A 121 -11.63 0.17 12.68
N PRO A 122 -12.79 0.25 13.38
CA PRO A 122 -13.86 1.16 13.02
C PRO A 122 -13.63 2.60 13.50
N GLY A 123 -14.46 3.50 13.00
CA GLY A 123 -14.65 4.85 13.54
C GLY A 123 -13.37 5.70 13.58
N SER A 124 -13.09 6.29 14.71
CA SER A 124 -11.95 7.19 14.93
C SER A 124 -10.58 6.49 14.86
N SER A 125 -10.53 5.18 14.84
CA SER A 125 -9.30 4.41 14.70
C SER A 125 -8.91 4.13 13.24
N ARG A 126 -9.58 4.75 12.27
CA ARG A 126 -9.25 4.64 10.84
C ARG A 126 -8.27 5.73 10.43
N LEU A 127 -7.30 5.34 9.60
CA LEU A 127 -6.54 6.32 8.84
C LEU A 127 -7.41 6.89 7.71
N VAL A 128 -7.37 8.22 7.58
CA VAL A 128 -8.02 8.95 6.51
C VAL A 128 -6.95 9.41 5.55
N PHE A 129 -6.86 8.76 4.40
CA PHE A 129 -5.84 9.06 3.41
C PHE A 129 -6.25 10.24 2.54
N TYR A 130 -5.26 10.98 2.07
CA TYR A 130 -5.45 11.87 0.96
C TYR A 130 -5.51 11.08 -0.35
N GLU A 131 -6.33 11.52 -1.27
CA GLU A 131 -6.37 10.96 -2.60
C GLU A 131 -5.42 11.70 -3.54
N GLN A 132 -5.01 11.04 -4.58
CA GLN A 132 -4.24 11.66 -5.66
C GLN A 132 -5.13 12.56 -6.52
N VAL A 133 -4.49 13.54 -7.18
CA VAL A 133 -5.18 14.61 -7.90
C VAL A 133 -6.00 14.12 -9.09
N GLU A 134 -5.56 13.08 -9.75
CA GLU A 134 -6.22 12.56 -10.93
C GLU A 134 -7.12 11.38 -10.55
N SER A 135 -8.32 11.37 -11.10
CA SER A 135 -9.21 10.24 -10.96
C SER A 135 -8.50 8.99 -11.47
N GLY A 136 -8.20 8.12 -10.55
CA GLY A 136 -7.53 6.86 -10.85
C GLY A 136 -8.51 5.81 -11.35
N PRO A 137 -7.98 4.63 -11.67
CA PRO A 137 -8.78 3.48 -11.96
C PRO A 137 -9.60 3.06 -10.75
N LEU A 138 -10.44 2.14 -11.01
CA LEU A 138 -11.39 1.60 -10.06
C LEU A 138 -10.67 0.88 -8.94
N ASN A 139 -10.87 1.30 -7.71
CA ASN A 139 -10.56 0.41 -6.62
C ASN A 139 -11.59 -0.73 -6.54
N ARG A 140 -11.16 -1.85 -6.09
CA ARG A 140 -11.99 -3.04 -5.88
C ARG A 140 -11.94 -3.41 -4.42
N PHE A 141 -13.05 -3.90 -3.90
CA PHE A 141 -13.07 -4.30 -2.50
C PHE A 141 -13.79 -5.63 -2.27
N ARG A 142 -13.49 -6.23 -1.13
CA ARG A 142 -14.18 -7.37 -0.56
C ARG A 142 -14.53 -7.06 0.89
N ALA A 143 -15.79 -7.27 1.28
CA ALA A 143 -16.17 -7.22 2.68
C ALA A 143 -15.63 -8.43 3.43
N GLY A 144 -15.27 -8.24 4.69
CA GLY A 144 -14.79 -9.30 5.57
C GLY A 144 -13.59 -8.87 6.41
N GLY A 145 -13.09 -9.76 7.23
CA GLY A 145 -11.90 -9.55 8.04
C GLY A 145 -10.58 -9.65 7.26
N ALA A 146 -9.49 -9.78 7.97
CA ALA A 146 -8.17 -9.97 7.36
C ALA A 146 -8.13 -11.27 6.54
N LEU A 147 -8.10 -11.13 5.22
CA LEU A 147 -8.11 -12.24 4.29
C LEU A 147 -6.67 -12.59 3.86
N LEU A 148 -6.38 -13.87 3.69
CA LEU A 148 -5.12 -14.35 3.10
C LEU A 148 -5.27 -14.64 1.61
N THR A 149 -6.47 -14.99 1.19
CA THR A 149 -6.80 -15.31 -0.20
C THR A 149 -8.16 -14.71 -0.53
N ILE A 150 -8.28 -14.15 -1.72
CA ILE A 150 -9.54 -13.66 -2.28
C ILE A 150 -9.82 -14.44 -3.55
N THR A 151 -11.03 -15.00 -3.63
CA THR A 151 -11.54 -15.69 -4.83
C THR A 151 -12.91 -15.13 -5.22
N GLY A 152 -13.19 -15.10 -6.51
CA GLY A 152 -14.42 -14.56 -7.08
C GLY A 152 -14.31 -13.09 -7.47
N SER A 153 -15.41 -12.51 -7.92
CA SER A 153 -15.47 -11.11 -8.32
C SER A 153 -15.30 -10.17 -7.13
N LEU A 154 -14.63 -9.06 -7.38
CA LEU A 154 -14.52 -7.96 -6.45
C LEU A 154 -15.59 -6.91 -6.76
N ASP A 155 -16.18 -6.36 -5.70
CA ASP A 155 -17.08 -5.24 -5.82
C ASP A 155 -16.32 -3.96 -6.19
N PHE A 156 -17.03 -3.04 -6.80
CA PHE A 156 -16.53 -1.74 -7.19
C PHE A 156 -16.92 -0.70 -6.15
N ASP A 157 -16.00 0.20 -5.77
CA ASP A 157 -16.31 1.27 -4.82
C ASP A 157 -16.19 2.66 -5.45
N SER A 158 -15.00 3.10 -5.81
CA SER A 158 -14.77 4.45 -6.32
C SER A 158 -13.56 4.51 -7.26
N ASN A 159 -13.41 5.66 -7.93
CA ASN A 159 -12.31 5.94 -8.84
C ASN A 159 -11.17 6.71 -8.16
N ASN A 160 -10.87 6.42 -6.90
CA ASN A 160 -9.88 7.14 -6.13
C ASN A 160 -8.67 6.26 -5.84
N TYR A 161 -7.48 6.85 -5.96
CA TYR A 161 -6.26 6.27 -5.40
C TYR A 161 -5.95 6.91 -4.05
N PRO A 162 -5.53 6.13 -3.06
CA PRO A 162 -4.91 6.71 -1.88
C PRO A 162 -3.56 7.31 -2.25
N LEU A 163 -3.17 8.38 -1.58
CA LEU A 163 -1.82 8.91 -1.70
C LEU A 163 -0.87 8.00 -0.92
N VAL A 164 -0.48 6.92 -1.54
CA VAL A 164 0.48 5.93 -1.01
C VAL A 164 1.48 5.59 -2.09
N ALA A 165 2.75 5.56 -1.72
CA ALA A 165 3.85 5.19 -2.59
C ALA A 165 4.81 4.27 -1.83
N ALA A 166 5.61 3.52 -2.57
CA ALA A 166 6.64 2.67 -2.01
C ALA A 166 8.02 3.08 -2.54
N GLU A 167 8.98 3.24 -1.64
CA GLU A 167 10.38 3.21 -2.02
C GLU A 167 10.82 1.76 -2.10
N ILE A 168 11.47 1.39 -3.20
CA ILE A 168 11.81 0.00 -3.47
C ILE A 168 13.32 -0.16 -3.66
N SER A 169 13.82 -1.33 -3.30
CA SER A 169 15.20 -1.71 -3.52
C SER A 169 15.31 -2.99 -4.34
N LYS A 170 16.49 -3.17 -4.90
CA LYS A 170 16.89 -4.39 -5.57
C LYS A 170 16.72 -5.58 -4.64
N TYR A 171 16.23 -6.70 -5.18
CA TYR A 171 16.19 -7.96 -4.47
C TYR A 171 17.62 -8.44 -4.19
N GLU A 172 18.05 -8.40 -2.95
CA GLU A 172 19.30 -9.04 -2.54
C GLU A 172 19.00 -10.47 -2.10
N HIS A 173 19.43 -11.44 -2.90
CA HIS A 173 19.56 -12.80 -2.41
C HIS A 173 20.64 -12.80 -1.32
N TYR A 174 20.23 -12.86 -0.07
CA TYR A 174 21.14 -13.33 0.98
C TYR A 174 21.46 -14.79 0.70
N HIS A 175 22.54 -15.02 -0.01
CA HIS A 175 23.19 -16.31 0.05
C HIS A 175 23.69 -16.46 1.48
N ASN A 176 22.99 -17.23 2.29
CA ASN A 176 23.56 -17.80 3.51
C ASN A 176 24.70 -18.71 3.09
N ASN A 177 25.86 -18.13 2.90
CA ASN A 177 27.12 -18.86 2.91
C ASN A 177 27.44 -19.24 4.37
N ASN A 178 26.66 -20.10 4.96
CA ASN A 178 27.06 -20.88 6.11
C ASN A 178 27.21 -22.33 5.65
N ALA A 179 28.21 -22.54 4.83
CA ALA A 179 28.86 -23.83 4.67
C ALA A 179 30.20 -23.74 5.41
N LEU A 180 30.27 -24.25 6.63
CA LEU A 180 31.38 -24.92 7.25
C LEU A 180 30.86 -25.77 8.42
#